data_198a11160532013f82c09475ce9c269e
#
_entry.id   198a11160532013f82c09475ce9c269e
#
_cell.length_a   1.000
_cell.length_b   1.000
_cell.length_c   1.000
_cell.angle_alpha   90.00
_cell.angle_beta   90.00
_cell.angle_gamma   90.00
#
_symmetry.space_group_name_H-M   'P 1'
#
loop_
_entity.id
_entity.type
_entity.pdbx_description
1 polymer ?
#
loop_
_entity_poly.entity_id
_entity_poly.type
_entity_poly.pdbx_seq_one_letter_code
_entity_poly.pdbx_strand_id
1 'polypeptide(L)'
;MPRFVVHKHSARTLHYDLRLELDGTLRSWAVPKGPPETPGVKRLAVAVDDHALDYIDFEGTIPEGQYGAGEVEIWDTGTFDLTKRTETTISVIFHGKRLEGNYGFIRTKDKNWLVFKTEK
;
A
#
# COMPACT_ATOMS: atom_id res chain seq x y z
N MET A 1 1.12 14.84 9.83
CA MET A 1 1.04 14.39 8.44
C MET A 1 0.79 12.88 8.41
N PRO A 2 -0.16 12.42 7.60
CA PRO A 2 -0.41 10.97 7.53
C PRO A 2 0.78 10.23 6.93
N ARG A 3 0.96 9.01 7.38
CA ARG A 3 2.10 8.18 6.98
C ARG A 3 1.65 7.02 6.12
N PHE A 4 2.57 6.50 5.32
CA PHE A 4 2.34 5.28 4.58
C PHE A 4 3.51 4.32 4.77
N VAL A 5 3.27 3.06 4.46
CA VAL A 5 4.32 2.06 4.42
C VAL A 5 3.99 1.06 3.30
N VAL A 6 5.03 0.55 2.68
CA VAL A 6 4.91 -0.61 1.80
C VAL A 6 5.70 -1.74 2.44
N HIS A 7 5.01 -2.78 2.83
CA HIS A 7 5.64 -3.98 3.37
C HIS A 7 5.87 -4.98 2.24
N LYS A 8 7.11 -5.36 2.03
CA LYS A 8 7.44 -6.49 1.15
C LYS A 8 7.22 -7.76 1.96
N HIS A 9 6.24 -8.53 1.54
CA HIS A 9 5.79 -9.68 2.31
C HIS A 9 6.14 -10.97 1.55
N SER A 10 7.16 -11.66 2.05
CA SER A 10 7.60 -12.94 1.51
C SER A 10 6.83 -14.05 2.23
N ALA A 11 5.61 -14.29 1.77
CA ALA A 11 4.74 -15.34 2.26
C ALA A 11 4.84 -16.52 1.30
N ARG A 12 3.79 -17.33 1.18
CA ARG A 12 3.73 -18.39 0.19
C ARG A 12 3.97 -17.82 -1.22
N THR A 13 3.41 -16.62 -1.47
CA THR A 13 3.64 -15.87 -2.70
C THR A 13 4.15 -14.50 -2.30
N LEU A 14 5.22 -14.04 -2.95
CA LEU A 14 5.73 -12.69 -2.69
C LEU A 14 4.71 -11.66 -3.15
N HIS A 15 4.41 -10.71 -2.29
CA HIS A 15 3.57 -9.57 -2.64
C HIS A 15 3.98 -8.37 -1.80
N TYR A 16 3.38 -7.22 -2.12
CA TYR A 16 3.66 -5.98 -1.42
C TYR A 16 2.36 -5.46 -0.84
N ASP A 17 2.37 -5.14 0.46
CA ASP A 17 1.20 -4.57 1.12
C ASP A 17 1.40 -3.07 1.25
N LEU A 18 0.59 -2.32 0.51
CA LEU A 18 0.61 -0.86 0.55
C LEU A 18 -0.43 -0.39 1.56
N ARG A 19 0.01 0.37 2.55
CA ARG A 19 -0.83 0.80 3.67
C ARG A 19 -0.80 2.30 3.82
N LEU A 20 -2.00 2.88 3.94
CA LEU A 20 -2.17 4.32 4.12
C LEU A 20 -2.85 4.59 5.45
N GLU A 21 -2.32 5.54 6.19
CA GLU A 21 -2.93 6.00 7.43
C GLU A 21 -4.16 6.84 7.09
N LEU A 22 -5.34 6.23 7.23
CA LEU A 22 -6.62 6.88 6.96
C LEU A 22 -7.61 6.49 8.05
N ASP A 23 -8.36 7.48 8.55
CA ASP A 23 -9.43 7.25 9.54
C ASP A 23 -8.96 6.53 10.80
N GLY A 24 -7.73 6.80 11.25
CA GLY A 24 -7.22 6.22 12.48
C GLY A 24 -6.76 4.77 12.37
N THR A 25 -6.60 4.26 11.16
CA THR A 25 -6.15 2.90 10.90
C THR A 25 -5.24 2.86 9.69
N LEU A 26 -4.62 1.72 9.41
CA LEU A 26 -3.84 1.50 8.19
C LEU A 26 -4.72 0.79 7.18
N ARG A 27 -5.26 1.55 6.25
CA ARG A 27 -6.00 0.98 5.15
C ARG A 27 -5.02 0.32 4.19
N SER A 28 -5.31 -0.92 3.79
CA SER A 28 -4.30 -1.76 3.17
C SER A 28 -4.75 -2.39 1.85
N TRP A 29 -3.80 -2.55 0.94
CA TRP A 29 -3.98 -3.24 -0.34
C TRP A 29 -2.81 -4.17 -0.56
N ALA A 30 -3.11 -5.39 -0.99
CA ALA A 30 -2.08 -6.31 -1.46
C ALA A 30 -1.82 -6.05 -2.93
N VAL A 31 -0.58 -5.74 -3.28
CA VAL A 31 -0.17 -5.44 -4.65
C VAL A 31 0.81 -6.53 -5.08
N PRO A 32 0.36 -7.52 -5.86
CA PRO A 32 1.21 -8.68 -6.18
C PRO A 32 2.54 -8.33 -6.84
N LYS A 33 2.54 -7.34 -7.73
CA LYS A 33 3.75 -6.93 -8.45
C LYS A 33 4.42 -5.69 -7.87
N GLY A 34 3.89 -5.20 -6.75
CA GLY A 34 4.39 -3.98 -6.12
C GLY A 34 3.84 -2.71 -6.74
N PRO A 35 3.86 -1.61 -5.97
CA PRO A 35 3.40 -0.33 -6.51
C PRO A 35 4.34 0.14 -7.61
N PRO A 36 3.81 0.75 -8.68
CA PRO A 36 4.67 1.22 -9.77
C PRO A 36 5.48 2.44 -9.32
N GLU A 37 6.71 2.56 -9.81
CA GLU A 37 7.57 3.70 -9.52
C GLU A 37 7.63 4.70 -10.68
N THR A 38 7.06 4.34 -11.83
CA THR A 38 7.04 5.18 -13.03
C THR A 38 5.63 5.34 -13.57
N PRO A 39 5.35 6.47 -14.27
CA PRO A 39 4.06 6.65 -14.91
C PRO A 39 3.83 5.63 -16.04
N GLY A 40 2.57 5.42 -16.40
CA GLY A 40 2.20 4.56 -17.50
C GLY A 40 1.98 3.11 -17.13
N VAL A 41 2.21 2.74 -15.88
CA VAL A 41 2.02 1.36 -15.38
C VAL A 41 0.88 1.36 -14.38
N LYS A 42 -0.09 0.48 -14.59
CA LYS A 42 -1.18 0.26 -13.63
C LYS A 42 -1.01 -1.13 -13.03
N ARG A 43 -1.10 -1.22 -11.72
CA ARG A 43 -0.95 -2.49 -11.01
C ARG A 43 -2.20 -2.82 -10.23
N LEU A 44 -2.54 -4.10 -10.24
CA LEU A 44 -3.64 -4.60 -9.40
C LEU A 44 -3.30 -4.38 -7.94
N ALA A 45 -4.25 -3.85 -7.19
CA ALA A 45 -4.16 -3.66 -5.75
C ALA A 45 -5.46 -4.19 -5.14
N VAL A 46 -5.37 -5.27 -4.39
CA VAL A 46 -6.54 -5.92 -3.79
C VAL A 46 -6.71 -5.41 -2.38
N ALA A 47 -7.87 -4.81 -2.08
CA ALA A 47 -8.15 -4.31 -0.74
C ALA A 47 -8.18 -5.49 0.25
N VAL A 48 -7.47 -5.34 1.34
CA VAL A 48 -7.41 -6.34 2.42
C VAL A 48 -7.76 -5.65 3.74
N ASP A 49 -7.83 -6.44 4.81
CA ASP A 49 -8.21 -5.91 6.13
C ASP A 49 -7.27 -4.79 6.58
N ASP A 50 -7.85 -3.80 7.26
CA ASP A 50 -7.08 -2.73 7.86
C ASP A 50 -6.21 -3.26 8.99
N HIS A 51 -5.09 -2.59 9.23
CA HIS A 51 -4.22 -2.89 10.36
C HIS A 51 -4.20 -1.72 11.34
N ALA A 52 -3.83 -2.01 12.58
CA ALA A 52 -3.63 -0.97 13.58
C ALA A 52 -2.45 -0.06 13.19
N LEU A 53 -2.50 1.19 13.59
CA LEU A 53 -1.48 2.18 13.22
C LEU A 53 -0.07 1.78 13.62
N ASP A 54 0.10 1.10 14.74
CA ASP A 54 1.43 0.71 15.21
C ASP A 54 2.10 -0.35 14.31
N TYR A 55 1.35 -1.00 13.43
CA TYR A 55 1.91 -1.94 12.48
C TYR A 55 2.76 -1.27 11.41
N ILE A 56 2.71 0.04 11.32
CA ILE A 56 3.43 0.79 10.27
C ILE A 56 4.95 0.61 10.36
N ASP A 57 5.48 0.38 11.55
CA ASP A 57 6.92 0.20 11.76
C ASP A 57 7.32 -1.27 11.88
N PHE A 58 6.38 -2.19 11.64
CA PHE A 58 6.66 -3.61 11.84
C PHE A 58 7.64 -4.15 10.80
N GLU A 59 8.62 -4.91 11.27
CA GLU A 59 9.46 -5.78 10.45
C GLU A 59 9.70 -7.04 11.24
N GLY A 60 9.76 -8.17 10.56
CA GLY A 60 10.05 -9.42 11.23
C GLY A 60 9.40 -10.61 10.55
N THR A 61 9.46 -11.74 11.24
CA THR A 61 8.92 -13.00 10.75
C THR A 61 7.62 -13.32 11.48
N ILE A 62 6.56 -13.57 10.71
CA ILE A 62 5.30 -14.05 11.27
C ILE A 62 5.32 -15.57 11.17
N PRO A 63 5.18 -16.31 12.29
CA PRO A 63 5.31 -17.76 12.29
C PRO A 63 4.31 -18.46 11.39
N GLU A 64 4.69 -19.63 10.87
CA GLU A 64 3.80 -20.47 10.11
C GLU A 64 2.58 -20.86 10.94
N GLY A 65 1.44 -20.98 10.27
CA GLY A 65 0.19 -21.27 10.93
C GLY A 65 -0.57 -20.06 11.40
N GLN A 66 0.05 -18.87 11.36
CA GLN A 66 -0.63 -17.64 11.69
C GLN A 66 -1.01 -16.89 10.42
N TYR A 67 -2.05 -16.06 10.50
CA TYR A 67 -2.48 -15.24 9.39
C TYR A 67 -1.35 -14.28 9.00
N GLY A 68 -1.03 -14.26 7.70
CA GLY A 68 0.04 -13.40 7.21
C GLY A 68 1.44 -13.96 7.44
N ALA A 69 1.56 -15.29 7.66
CA ALA A 69 2.85 -15.92 7.90
C ALA A 69 3.87 -15.58 6.82
N GLY A 70 5.14 -15.48 7.22
CA GLY A 70 6.24 -15.16 6.32
C GLY A 70 7.08 -14.00 6.83
N GLU A 71 7.99 -13.52 5.99
CA GLU A 71 8.84 -12.39 6.35
C GLU A 71 8.27 -11.07 5.86
N VAL A 72 8.31 -10.07 6.71
CA VAL A 72 7.82 -8.73 6.41
C VAL A 72 8.97 -7.75 6.55
N GLU A 73 9.25 -7.03 5.45
CA GLU A 73 10.28 -5.97 5.45
C GLU A 73 9.66 -4.67 4.99
N ILE A 74 10.13 -3.57 5.53
CA ILE A 74 9.72 -2.25 5.04
C ILE A 74 10.46 -1.98 3.73
N TRP A 75 9.71 -1.97 2.63
CA TRP A 75 10.25 -1.69 1.30
C TRP A 75 10.30 -0.19 1.04
N ASP A 76 9.33 0.56 1.54
CA ASP A 76 9.33 2.02 1.53
C ASP A 76 8.41 2.53 2.63
N THR A 77 8.70 3.73 3.11
CA THR A 77 7.87 4.39 4.11
C THR A 77 8.06 5.90 4.00
N GLY A 78 7.09 6.66 4.48
CA GLY A 78 7.14 8.10 4.46
C GLY A 78 5.81 8.70 4.81
N THR A 79 5.56 9.90 4.32
CA THR A 79 4.30 10.60 4.51
C THR A 79 3.58 10.74 3.17
N PHE A 80 2.34 11.15 3.21
CA PHE A 80 1.61 11.47 2.00
C PHE A 80 0.62 12.61 2.24
N ASP A 81 0.26 13.30 1.17
CA ASP A 81 -0.81 14.28 1.18
C ASP A 81 -2.00 13.67 0.46
N LEU A 82 -3.16 13.70 1.11
CA LEU A 82 -4.40 13.21 0.50
C LEU A 82 -5.00 14.34 -0.33
N THR A 83 -5.10 14.15 -1.64
CA THR A 83 -5.59 15.18 -2.54
C THR A 83 -7.02 14.94 -3.01
N LYS A 84 -7.47 13.69 -3.01
CA LYS A 84 -8.84 13.34 -3.36
C LYS A 84 -9.25 12.04 -2.70
N ARG A 85 -10.49 11.97 -2.29
CA ARG A 85 -11.02 10.74 -1.71
C ARG A 85 -12.51 10.61 -1.98
N THR A 86 -12.88 9.50 -2.63
CA THR A 86 -14.27 9.08 -2.78
C THR A 86 -14.32 7.59 -2.46
N GLU A 87 -15.48 6.97 -2.59
CA GLU A 87 -15.60 5.53 -2.36
C GLU A 87 -14.80 4.70 -3.37
N THR A 88 -14.55 5.26 -4.54
CA THR A 88 -13.91 4.52 -5.64
C THR A 88 -12.59 5.13 -6.10
N THR A 89 -12.19 6.26 -5.53
CA THR A 89 -10.98 6.95 -5.97
C THR A 89 -10.25 7.55 -4.77
N ILE A 90 -8.94 7.31 -4.73
CA ILE A 90 -8.06 7.96 -3.75
C ILE A 90 -6.89 8.51 -4.55
N SER A 91 -6.57 9.79 -4.33
CA SER A 91 -5.38 10.39 -4.93
C SER A 91 -4.51 10.96 -3.84
N VAL A 92 -3.21 10.70 -3.94
CA VAL A 92 -2.24 11.11 -2.94
C VAL A 92 -0.97 11.63 -3.59
N ILE A 93 -0.19 12.37 -2.81
CA ILE A 93 1.17 12.71 -3.17
C ILE A 93 2.06 12.01 -2.16
N PHE A 94 2.82 11.04 -2.60
CA PHE A 94 3.73 10.30 -1.74
C PHE A 94 5.06 11.05 -1.55
N HIS A 95 5.57 10.96 -0.34
CA HIS A 95 6.89 11.50 0.03
C HIS A 95 7.70 10.37 0.66
N GLY A 96 8.00 9.37 -0.12
CA GLY A 96 8.83 8.25 0.26
C GLY A 96 10.16 8.30 -0.48
N LYS A 97 10.95 7.24 -0.34
CA LYS A 97 12.21 7.12 -1.07
C LYS A 97 12.00 6.51 -2.45
N ARG A 98 11.09 5.54 -2.55
CA ARG A 98 10.75 4.89 -3.83
C ARG A 98 9.46 5.45 -4.41
N LEU A 99 8.45 5.61 -3.57
CA LEU A 99 7.18 6.18 -3.99
C LEU A 99 7.22 7.68 -3.75
N GLU A 100 7.33 8.42 -4.84
CA GLU A 100 7.40 9.88 -4.77
C GLU A 100 6.52 10.46 -5.85
N GLY A 101 5.75 11.48 -5.49
CA GLY A 101 4.89 12.19 -6.43
C GLY A 101 3.45 11.71 -6.41
N ASN A 102 2.74 12.02 -7.47
CA ASN A 102 1.28 11.83 -7.53
C ASN A 102 0.91 10.39 -7.90
N TYR A 103 0.04 9.80 -7.08
CA TYR A 103 -0.47 8.46 -7.30
C TYR A 103 -1.99 8.45 -7.23
N GLY A 104 -2.60 7.58 -8.00
CA GLY A 104 -4.03 7.35 -7.97
C GLY A 104 -4.35 5.90 -7.66
N PHE A 105 -5.47 5.70 -6.94
CA PHE A 105 -6.04 4.40 -6.66
C PHE A 105 -7.46 4.44 -7.16
N ILE A 106 -7.84 3.54 -8.04
CA ILE A 106 -9.20 3.48 -8.59
C ILE A 106 -9.78 2.09 -8.37
N ARG A 107 -10.92 2.02 -7.71
CA ARG A 107 -11.63 0.78 -7.51
C ARG A 107 -12.31 0.38 -8.81
N THR A 108 -12.06 -0.83 -9.25
CA THR A 108 -12.67 -1.35 -10.49
C THR A 108 -13.86 -2.24 -10.21
N LYS A 109 -13.74 -3.16 -9.26
CA LYS A 109 -14.82 -4.07 -8.88
C LYS A 109 -14.52 -4.71 -7.53
N ASP A 110 -15.50 -4.69 -6.64
CA ASP A 110 -15.40 -5.33 -5.31
C ASP A 110 -14.15 -4.87 -4.55
N LYS A 111 -13.20 -5.76 -4.31
CA LYS A 111 -11.95 -5.44 -3.62
C LYS A 111 -10.82 -5.11 -4.57
N ASN A 112 -11.05 -5.17 -5.85
CA ASN A 112 -10.02 -4.92 -6.86
C ASN A 112 -9.89 -3.44 -7.16
N TRP A 113 -8.68 -2.93 -7.02
CA TRP A 113 -8.30 -1.56 -7.34
C TRP A 113 -7.13 -1.58 -8.31
N LEU A 114 -6.91 -0.46 -8.94
CA LEU A 114 -5.68 -0.22 -9.71
C LEU A 114 -4.92 0.89 -9.02
N VAL A 115 -3.62 0.71 -8.86
CA VAL A 115 -2.73 1.75 -8.36
C VAL A 115 -1.78 2.14 -9.48
N PHE A 116 -1.54 3.44 -9.62
CA PHE A 116 -0.70 3.96 -10.69
C PHE A 116 -0.10 5.29 -10.30
N LYS A 117 1.07 5.57 -10.88
CA LYS A 117 1.71 6.88 -10.73
C LYS A 117 1.28 7.76 -11.89
N THR A 118 0.87 8.98 -11.60
CA THR A 118 0.53 9.94 -12.64
C THR A 118 1.79 10.68 -13.08
N GLU A 119 1.73 11.39 -14.19
CA GLU A 119 2.91 12.06 -14.74
C GLU A 119 3.36 13.29 -13.95
N LYS A 120 2.65 13.62 -12.90
CA LYS A 120 3.06 14.76 -12.10
C LYS A 120 2.90 14.52 -10.63
#